data_e1f056577bac55378e98cec94ed5417b
#
_entry.id   e1f056577bac55378e98cec94ed5417b
#
_cell.length_a   1.000
_cell.length_b   1.000
_cell.length_c   1.000
_cell.angle_alpha   90.00
_cell.angle_beta   90.00
_cell.angle_gamma   90.00
#
_symmetry.space_group_name_H-M   'P 1'
#
loop_
_entity.id
_entity.type
_entity.pdbx_description
1 polymer ?
#
loop_
_entity_poly.entity_id
_entity_poly.type
_entity_poly.pdbx_seq_one_letter_code
_entity_poly.pdbx_strand_id
1 'polypeptide(L)'
;MAREDELRDIHEALSGDGSRRTVVLHGLGGIGKTQLAVAYAKRHKDNYSAIFWLNMKDEDSLKQSFAKVAKQILREHPSASRLSSVDMKHLDEVTDAVKAWQGLPYNTRWLMICDNYDNPKLATNKDIAALDITKYLPEAYQGSVLVTTRSSEVEIGHLIHVTKLGDVRDSLKILSNTSYREGLTDGKSSST
;
A
#
# COMPACT_ATOMS: atom_id res chain seq x y z
N MET A 1 6.51 20.82 -2.41
CA MET A 1 5.26 20.01 -2.24
C MET A 1 5.24 19.50 -0.82
N ALA A 2 4.08 19.42 -0.17
CA ALA A 2 4.02 18.83 1.18
C ALA A 2 4.49 17.38 1.13
N ARG A 3 5.34 16.98 2.07
CA ARG A 3 5.89 15.61 2.23
C ARG A 3 6.85 15.16 1.12
N GLU A 4 7.60 16.08 0.53
CA GLU A 4 8.62 15.72 -0.46
C GLU A 4 9.73 14.84 0.12
N ASP A 5 10.13 15.10 1.36
CA ASP A 5 11.16 14.32 2.02
C ASP A 5 10.71 12.89 2.27
N GLU A 6 9.50 12.70 2.82
CA GLU A 6 8.95 11.35 3.01
C GLU A 6 8.73 10.61 1.67
N LEU A 7 8.30 11.30 0.62
CA LEU A 7 8.15 10.68 -0.71
C LEU A 7 9.50 10.26 -1.30
N ARG A 8 10.54 11.06 -1.09
CA ARG A 8 11.91 10.72 -1.50
C ARG A 8 12.43 9.53 -0.70
N ASP A 9 12.27 9.55 0.62
CA ASP A 9 12.73 8.48 1.49
C ASP A 9 12.05 7.14 1.16
N ILE A 10 10.73 7.16 0.87
CA ILE A 10 10.01 5.96 0.38
C ILE A 10 10.63 5.48 -0.93
N HIS A 11 10.91 6.41 -1.86
CA HIS A 11 11.44 6.04 -3.17
C HIS A 11 12.84 5.44 -3.06
N GLU A 12 13.71 6.05 -2.30
CA GLU A 12 15.08 5.55 -2.07
C GLU A 12 15.05 4.15 -1.41
N ALA A 13 14.20 3.98 -0.40
CA ALA A 13 14.09 2.71 0.32
C ALA A 13 13.45 1.58 -0.51
N LEU A 14 12.53 1.89 -1.44
CA LEU A 14 11.92 0.92 -2.36
C LEU A 14 12.72 0.70 -3.64
N SER A 15 13.67 1.58 -3.96
CA SER A 15 14.56 1.43 -5.11
C SER A 15 15.68 0.43 -4.80
N GLY A 16 16.04 -0.43 -5.76
CA GLY A 16 17.11 -1.39 -5.51
C GLY A 16 17.36 -2.36 -6.66
N ASP A 17 18.02 -3.47 -6.35
CA ASP A 17 18.56 -4.48 -7.22
C ASP A 17 17.54 -5.52 -7.75
N GLY A 18 16.25 -5.28 -7.56
CA GLY A 18 15.18 -6.20 -7.92
C GLY A 18 14.78 -7.18 -6.81
N SER A 19 15.48 -7.20 -5.67
CA SER A 19 15.04 -7.92 -4.48
C SER A 19 13.82 -7.22 -3.86
N ARG A 20 13.02 -7.99 -3.10
CA ARG A 20 11.85 -7.42 -2.41
C ARG A 20 12.29 -6.38 -1.39
N ARG A 21 11.76 -5.18 -1.54
CA ARG A 21 11.93 -4.06 -0.61
C ARG A 21 10.63 -3.75 0.10
N THR A 22 10.70 -3.54 1.40
CA THR A 22 9.53 -3.19 2.23
C THR A 22 9.77 -1.89 2.96
N VAL A 23 8.81 -0.98 2.87
CA VAL A 23 8.76 0.26 3.65
C VAL A 23 7.52 0.23 4.53
N VAL A 24 7.68 0.64 5.78
CA VAL A 24 6.60 0.73 6.76
C VAL A 24 6.41 2.19 7.16
N LEU A 25 5.28 2.77 6.77
CA LEU A 25 4.85 4.09 7.21
C LEU A 25 4.10 3.94 8.54
N HIS A 26 4.71 4.35 9.63
CA HIS A 26 4.08 4.26 10.94
C HIS A 26 3.81 5.64 11.54
N GLY A 27 2.86 5.73 12.48
CA GLY A 27 2.51 6.96 13.18
C GLY A 27 1.03 7.04 13.53
N LEU A 28 0.61 8.09 14.20
CA LEU A 28 -0.74 8.27 14.73
C LEU A 28 -1.84 8.15 13.67
N GLY A 29 -3.06 7.79 14.11
CA GLY A 29 -4.24 7.79 13.25
C GLY A 29 -4.51 9.18 12.66
N GLY A 30 -4.96 9.24 11.40
CA GLY A 30 -5.37 10.50 10.75
C GLY A 30 -4.24 11.43 10.28
N ILE A 31 -2.95 11.08 10.47
CA ILE A 31 -1.83 11.95 10.05
C ILE A 31 -1.52 11.90 8.54
N GLY A 32 -2.26 11.13 7.76
CA GLY A 32 -2.12 11.11 6.31
C GLY A 32 -1.22 10.02 5.74
N LYS A 33 -0.94 8.91 6.45
CA LYS A 33 -0.16 7.77 5.94
C LYS A 33 -0.73 7.19 4.64
N THR A 34 -2.02 6.89 4.62
CA THR A 34 -2.74 6.43 3.43
C THR A 34 -2.63 7.43 2.28
N GLN A 35 -2.76 8.73 2.56
CA GLN A 35 -2.62 9.78 1.54
C GLN A 35 -1.19 9.85 0.99
N LEU A 36 -0.20 9.65 1.84
CA LEU A 36 1.20 9.57 1.43
C LEU A 36 1.46 8.36 0.53
N ALA A 37 0.91 7.20 0.87
CA ALA A 37 0.98 5.99 0.03
C ALA A 37 0.31 6.20 -1.34
N VAL A 38 -0.86 6.87 -1.38
CA VAL A 38 -1.54 7.24 -2.63
C VAL A 38 -0.71 8.21 -3.45
N ALA A 39 -0.13 9.23 -2.82
CA ALA A 39 0.72 10.22 -3.50
C ALA A 39 1.96 9.56 -4.09
N TYR A 40 2.59 8.66 -3.34
CA TYR A 40 3.73 7.87 -3.80
C TYR A 40 3.37 7.02 -5.04
N ALA A 41 2.29 6.25 -4.95
CA ALA A 41 1.82 5.39 -6.03
C ALA A 41 1.54 6.18 -7.32
N LYS A 42 0.86 7.33 -7.20
CA LYS A 42 0.57 8.21 -8.35
C LYS A 42 1.84 8.79 -8.98
N ARG A 43 2.78 9.25 -8.16
CA ARG A 43 4.02 9.89 -8.61
C ARG A 43 4.96 8.92 -9.32
N HIS A 44 5.03 7.69 -8.82
CA HIS A 44 5.98 6.68 -9.29
C HIS A 44 5.32 5.53 -10.07
N LYS A 45 4.10 5.75 -10.59
CA LYS A 45 3.33 4.71 -11.32
C LYS A 45 4.13 4.07 -12.45
N ASP A 46 4.95 4.84 -13.16
CA ASP A 46 5.70 4.38 -14.33
C ASP A 46 6.91 3.50 -13.94
N ASN A 47 7.30 3.48 -12.67
CA ASN A 47 8.34 2.60 -12.14
C ASN A 47 7.85 1.18 -11.93
N TYR A 48 6.53 0.96 -11.88
CA TYR A 48 5.90 -0.32 -11.58
C TYR A 48 5.08 -0.82 -12.78
N SER A 49 5.13 -2.12 -13.01
CA SER A 49 4.28 -2.78 -14.02
C SER A 49 2.84 -2.95 -13.52
N ALA A 50 2.66 -3.04 -12.19
CA ALA A 50 1.35 -3.13 -11.55
C ALA A 50 1.42 -2.54 -10.14
N ILE A 51 0.31 -1.92 -9.69
CA ILE A 51 0.15 -1.43 -8.32
C ILE A 51 -1.10 -2.08 -7.74
N PHE A 52 -0.95 -2.77 -6.62
CA PHE A 52 -2.00 -3.50 -5.91
C PHE A 52 -2.29 -2.85 -4.56
N TRP A 53 -3.56 -2.71 -4.23
CA TRP A 53 -3.99 -2.14 -2.96
C TRP A 53 -4.71 -3.19 -2.13
N LEU A 54 -4.17 -3.49 -0.95
CA LEU A 54 -4.73 -4.44 0.01
C LEU A 54 -5.16 -3.70 1.27
N ASN A 55 -6.42 -3.89 1.69
CA ASN A 55 -6.90 -3.39 2.98
C ASN A 55 -6.61 -4.43 4.06
N MET A 56 -5.70 -4.11 4.97
CA MET A 56 -5.22 -4.99 6.05
C MET A 56 -6.00 -4.82 7.35
N LYS A 57 -7.19 -4.20 7.33
CA LYS A 57 -8.00 -3.95 8.52
C LYS A 57 -8.38 -5.24 9.25
N ASP A 58 -8.78 -6.25 8.51
CA ASP A 58 -9.16 -7.58 8.97
C ASP A 58 -8.95 -8.60 7.85
N GLU A 59 -9.01 -9.90 8.18
CA GLU A 59 -8.75 -10.98 7.23
C GLU A 59 -9.73 -11.01 6.05
N ASP A 60 -11.01 -10.74 6.32
CA ASP A 60 -12.05 -10.72 5.27
C ASP A 60 -11.82 -9.58 4.29
N SER A 61 -11.54 -8.38 4.78
CA SER A 61 -11.19 -7.22 3.96
C SER A 61 -9.96 -7.47 3.10
N LEU A 62 -8.97 -8.14 3.67
CA LEU A 62 -7.74 -8.51 2.99
C LEU A 62 -8.00 -9.52 1.86
N LYS A 63 -8.70 -10.61 2.14
CA LYS A 63 -9.05 -11.63 1.15
C LYS A 63 -9.92 -11.06 0.01
N GLN A 64 -10.87 -10.18 0.31
CA GLN A 64 -11.63 -9.45 -0.69
C GLN A 64 -10.76 -8.51 -1.54
N SER A 65 -9.72 -7.93 -0.95
CA SER A 65 -8.74 -7.12 -1.70
C SER A 65 -7.96 -7.99 -2.68
N PHE A 66 -7.55 -9.21 -2.28
CA PHE A 66 -6.93 -10.17 -3.20
C PHE A 66 -7.85 -10.56 -4.35
N ALA A 67 -9.16 -10.73 -4.12
CA ALA A 67 -10.11 -11.00 -5.19
C ALA A 67 -10.22 -9.82 -6.20
N LYS A 68 -10.12 -8.57 -5.73
CA LYS A 68 -10.04 -7.40 -6.62
C LYS A 68 -8.75 -7.38 -7.42
N VAL A 69 -7.63 -7.70 -6.80
CA VAL A 69 -6.31 -7.83 -7.45
C VAL A 69 -6.34 -8.92 -8.51
N ALA A 70 -6.91 -10.10 -8.21
CA ALA A 70 -7.06 -11.19 -9.17
C ALA A 70 -7.84 -10.75 -10.42
N LYS A 71 -8.96 -10.03 -10.24
CA LYS A 71 -9.76 -9.47 -11.36
C LYS A 71 -8.96 -8.45 -12.16
N GLN A 72 -8.15 -7.61 -11.52
CA GLN A 72 -7.28 -6.67 -12.20
C GLN A 72 -6.24 -7.41 -13.06
N ILE A 73 -5.56 -8.41 -12.49
CA ILE A 73 -4.57 -9.21 -13.20
C ILE A 73 -5.21 -9.91 -14.42
N LEU A 74 -6.36 -10.54 -14.25
CA LEU A 74 -7.06 -11.23 -15.36
C LEU A 74 -7.50 -10.29 -16.47
N ARG A 75 -7.86 -9.05 -16.15
CA ARG A 75 -8.20 -8.03 -17.14
C ARG A 75 -7.00 -7.60 -17.97
N GLU A 76 -5.82 -7.45 -17.34
CA GLU A 76 -4.59 -6.98 -17.97
C GLU A 76 -3.79 -8.14 -18.59
N HIS A 77 -3.91 -9.35 -18.02
CA HIS A 77 -3.23 -10.58 -18.41
C HIS A 77 -4.23 -11.75 -18.52
N PRO A 78 -5.08 -11.81 -19.56
CA PRO A 78 -6.10 -12.87 -19.70
C PRO A 78 -5.52 -14.29 -19.77
N SER A 79 -4.24 -14.42 -20.13
CA SER A 79 -3.51 -15.69 -20.20
C SER A 79 -2.93 -16.15 -18.86
N ALA A 80 -3.21 -15.48 -17.75
CA ALA A 80 -2.79 -15.90 -16.41
C ALA A 80 -3.53 -17.18 -15.98
N SER A 81 -3.09 -18.34 -16.51
CA SER A 81 -3.80 -19.63 -16.49
C SER A 81 -4.19 -20.09 -15.08
N ARG A 82 -3.31 -19.90 -14.09
CA ARG A 82 -3.61 -20.30 -12.71
C ARG A 82 -4.74 -19.48 -12.10
N LEU A 83 -4.78 -18.16 -12.36
CA LEU A 83 -5.85 -17.28 -11.89
C LEU A 83 -7.17 -17.52 -12.62
N SER A 84 -7.14 -17.86 -13.91
CA SER A 84 -8.34 -18.13 -14.71
C SER A 84 -9.05 -19.44 -14.33
N SER A 85 -8.35 -20.37 -13.68
CA SER A 85 -8.88 -21.67 -13.25
C SER A 85 -9.46 -21.67 -11.83
N VAL A 86 -9.27 -20.59 -11.06
CA VAL A 86 -9.75 -20.52 -9.67
C VAL A 86 -11.17 -19.95 -9.60
N ASP A 87 -12.03 -20.58 -8.80
CA ASP A 87 -13.33 -19.99 -8.45
C ASP A 87 -13.15 -18.80 -7.53
N MET A 88 -13.57 -17.62 -7.98
CA MET A 88 -13.47 -16.35 -7.24
C MET A 88 -14.25 -16.32 -5.92
N LYS A 89 -15.04 -17.37 -5.63
CA LYS A 89 -15.71 -17.54 -4.34
C LYS A 89 -14.78 -18.13 -3.27
N HIS A 90 -13.74 -18.86 -3.67
CA HIS A 90 -12.76 -19.47 -2.78
C HIS A 90 -11.61 -18.51 -2.53
N LEU A 91 -11.80 -17.56 -1.60
CA LEU A 91 -10.88 -16.45 -1.38
C LEU A 91 -9.46 -16.87 -0.98
N ASP A 92 -9.29 -18.01 -0.32
CA ASP A 92 -7.97 -18.54 0.03
C ASP A 92 -7.21 -19.00 -1.22
N GLU A 93 -7.87 -19.75 -2.10
CA GLU A 93 -7.30 -20.19 -3.37
C GLU A 93 -6.97 -18.99 -4.28
N VAL A 94 -7.84 -17.96 -4.29
CA VAL A 94 -7.60 -16.70 -5.02
C VAL A 94 -6.37 -16.00 -4.48
N THR A 95 -6.22 -15.93 -3.15
CA THR A 95 -5.05 -15.33 -2.50
C THR A 95 -3.77 -16.04 -2.91
N ASP A 96 -3.76 -17.38 -2.86
CA ASP A 96 -2.60 -18.19 -3.24
C ASP A 96 -2.28 -18.07 -4.74
N ALA A 97 -3.30 -18.00 -5.59
CA ALA A 97 -3.10 -17.81 -7.03
C ALA A 97 -2.50 -16.44 -7.36
N VAL A 98 -2.91 -15.37 -6.66
CA VAL A 98 -2.33 -14.02 -6.82
C VAL A 98 -0.88 -14.01 -6.36
N LYS A 99 -0.57 -14.58 -5.18
CA LYS A 99 0.79 -14.69 -4.67
C LYS A 99 1.69 -15.45 -5.64
N ALA A 100 1.19 -16.55 -6.21
CA ALA A 100 1.92 -17.33 -7.19
C ALA A 100 2.17 -16.53 -8.49
N TRP A 101 1.20 -15.74 -8.96
CA TRP A 101 1.37 -14.86 -10.11
C TRP A 101 2.42 -13.76 -9.85
N GLN A 102 2.40 -13.15 -8.67
CA GLN A 102 3.40 -12.16 -8.26
C GLN A 102 4.81 -12.76 -8.15
N GLY A 103 4.92 -14.06 -7.83
CA GLY A 103 6.18 -14.80 -7.74
C GLY A 103 6.75 -15.25 -9.09
N LEU A 104 6.06 -15.05 -10.21
CA LEU A 104 6.59 -15.43 -11.53
C LEU A 104 7.84 -14.63 -11.88
N PRO A 105 8.85 -15.25 -12.53
CA PRO A 105 10.15 -14.62 -12.81
C PRO A 105 10.07 -13.30 -13.58
N TYR A 106 9.01 -13.09 -14.36
CA TYR A 106 8.81 -11.87 -15.16
C TYR A 106 8.07 -10.76 -14.44
N ASN A 107 7.47 -11.06 -13.27
CA ASN A 107 6.69 -10.10 -12.48
C ASN A 107 7.54 -9.51 -11.36
N THR A 108 8.56 -8.76 -11.70
CA THR A 108 9.52 -8.21 -10.73
C THR A 108 9.23 -6.77 -10.32
N ARG A 109 8.42 -6.06 -11.09
CA ARG A 109 8.19 -4.61 -10.94
C ARG A 109 6.78 -4.26 -10.46
N TRP A 110 6.26 -4.98 -9.48
CA TRP A 110 4.98 -4.64 -8.87
C TRP A 110 5.18 -3.90 -7.53
N LEU A 111 4.21 -3.06 -7.18
CA LEU A 111 4.07 -2.43 -5.87
C LEU A 111 2.81 -2.96 -5.19
N MET A 112 2.95 -3.50 -3.99
CA MET A 112 1.85 -3.89 -3.11
C MET A 112 1.72 -2.88 -1.98
N ILE A 113 0.58 -2.22 -1.87
CA ILE A 113 0.27 -1.30 -0.78
C ILE A 113 -0.64 -2.01 0.21
N CYS A 114 -0.13 -2.26 1.40
CA CYS A 114 -0.81 -2.89 2.53
C CYS A 114 -1.30 -1.78 3.48
N ASP A 115 -2.53 -1.32 3.28
CA ASP A 115 -3.08 -0.18 4.03
C ASP A 115 -3.88 -0.64 5.26
N ASN A 116 -3.79 0.12 6.36
CA ASN A 116 -4.45 -0.15 7.64
C ASN A 116 -3.98 -1.44 8.35
N TYR A 117 -2.69 -1.75 8.33
CA TYR A 117 -2.12 -2.88 9.08
C TYR A 117 -1.96 -2.53 10.56
N ASP A 118 -3.08 -2.30 11.25
CA ASP A 118 -3.12 -1.76 12.61
C ASP A 118 -3.22 -2.84 13.70
N ASN A 119 -3.49 -4.09 13.32
CA ASN A 119 -3.55 -5.25 14.22
C ASN A 119 -2.54 -6.34 13.78
N PRO A 120 -1.23 -6.05 13.87
CA PRO A 120 -0.20 -7.01 13.46
C PRO A 120 -0.08 -8.17 14.45
N LYS A 121 0.18 -9.38 13.92
CA LYS A 121 0.52 -10.53 14.75
C LYS A 121 1.95 -10.42 15.25
N LEU A 122 2.10 -9.91 16.46
CA LEU A 122 3.36 -9.75 17.17
C LEU A 122 3.37 -10.64 18.42
N ALA A 123 4.56 -10.91 18.96
CA ALA A 123 4.67 -11.68 20.21
C ALA A 123 3.94 -11.01 21.39
N THR A 124 3.84 -9.69 21.37
CA THR A 124 3.14 -8.85 22.35
C THR A 124 1.63 -8.79 22.13
N ASN A 125 1.15 -9.09 20.92
CA ASN A 125 -0.26 -9.01 20.56
C ASN A 125 -0.96 -10.36 20.70
N LYS A 126 -1.83 -10.49 21.69
CA LYS A 126 -2.61 -11.71 21.99
C LYS A 126 -3.95 -11.78 21.27
N ASP A 127 -4.27 -10.81 20.42
CA ASP A 127 -5.52 -10.82 19.66
C ASP A 127 -5.52 -11.97 18.65
N ILE A 128 -6.55 -12.80 18.72
CA ILE A 128 -6.73 -13.94 17.80
C ILE A 128 -6.96 -13.47 16.37
N ALA A 129 -7.55 -12.26 16.21
CA ALA A 129 -7.80 -11.64 14.92
C ALA A 129 -6.56 -10.91 14.36
N ALA A 130 -5.41 -10.95 15.06
CA ALA A 130 -4.18 -10.32 14.59
C ALA A 130 -3.69 -10.96 13.28
N LEU A 131 -3.39 -10.13 12.30
CA LEU A 131 -2.94 -10.54 10.98
C LEU A 131 -1.42 -10.76 10.95
N ASP A 132 -1.01 -11.86 10.35
CA ASP A 132 0.38 -12.14 10.00
C ASP A 132 0.60 -11.79 8.52
N ILE A 133 1.17 -10.63 8.26
CA ILE A 133 1.40 -10.15 6.90
C ILE A 133 2.28 -11.10 6.07
N THR A 134 3.20 -11.83 6.72
CA THR A 134 4.13 -12.74 6.02
C THR A 134 3.42 -13.83 5.25
N LYS A 135 2.24 -14.27 5.72
CA LYS A 135 1.41 -15.27 5.05
C LYS A 135 0.84 -14.78 3.72
N TYR A 136 0.73 -13.47 3.54
CA TYR A 136 0.11 -12.82 2.39
C TYR A 136 1.12 -12.24 1.39
N LEU A 137 2.41 -12.29 1.72
CA LEU A 137 3.48 -11.94 0.79
C LEU A 137 3.83 -13.13 -0.11
N PRO A 138 4.21 -12.90 -1.37
CA PRO A 138 4.71 -13.97 -2.25
C PRO A 138 5.98 -14.59 -1.66
N GLU A 139 6.21 -15.88 -1.94
CA GLU A 139 7.45 -16.57 -1.51
C GLU A 139 8.68 -16.01 -2.21
N ALA A 140 8.54 -15.63 -3.48
CA ALA A 140 9.65 -15.03 -4.24
C ALA A 140 10.00 -13.64 -3.69
N TYR A 141 11.30 -13.40 -3.49
CA TYR A 141 11.84 -12.15 -2.94
C TYR A 141 12.01 -11.08 -4.02
N GLN A 142 10.91 -10.65 -4.63
CA GLN A 142 10.89 -9.62 -5.66
C GLN A 142 9.74 -8.64 -5.43
N GLY A 143 9.76 -7.50 -6.15
CA GLY A 143 8.75 -6.45 -6.05
C GLY A 143 8.92 -5.54 -4.83
N SER A 144 7.98 -4.63 -4.65
CA SER A 144 8.01 -3.62 -3.59
C SER A 144 6.75 -3.69 -2.72
N VAL A 145 6.91 -3.51 -1.41
CA VAL A 145 5.80 -3.51 -0.45
C VAL A 145 5.83 -2.22 0.35
N LEU A 146 4.69 -1.51 0.39
CA LEU A 146 4.49 -0.31 1.19
C LEU A 146 3.38 -0.56 2.20
N VAL A 147 3.70 -0.53 3.47
CA VAL A 147 2.76 -0.80 4.56
C VAL A 147 2.40 0.49 5.29
N THR A 148 1.12 0.69 5.61
CA THR A 148 0.71 1.74 6.53
C THR A 148 0.19 1.14 7.83
N THR A 149 0.63 1.66 8.98
CA THR A 149 0.24 1.14 10.29
C THR A 149 0.27 2.24 11.36
N ARG A 150 -0.48 2.04 12.43
CA ARG A 150 -0.35 2.86 13.66
C ARG A 150 0.69 2.29 14.62
N SER A 151 1.06 1.02 14.46
CA SER A 151 2.05 0.37 15.33
C SER A 151 3.48 0.73 14.91
N SER A 152 4.31 1.09 15.86
CA SER A 152 5.77 1.25 15.69
C SER A 152 6.54 -0.05 15.82
N GLU A 153 5.87 -1.15 16.19
CA GLU A 153 6.49 -2.47 16.44
C GLU A 153 6.56 -3.35 15.18
N VAL A 154 6.08 -2.85 14.03
CA VAL A 154 6.10 -3.60 12.76
C VAL A 154 7.46 -3.47 12.10
N GLU A 155 8.36 -4.40 12.38
CA GLU A 155 9.76 -4.39 11.92
C GLU A 155 9.99 -5.34 10.72
N ILE A 156 9.23 -5.16 9.64
CA ILE A 156 9.33 -6.00 8.43
C ILE A 156 10.09 -5.34 7.27
N GLY A 157 10.66 -4.16 7.50
CA GLY A 157 11.38 -3.40 6.47
C GLY A 157 11.87 -2.05 6.97
N HIS A 158 12.10 -1.12 6.05
CA HIS A 158 12.54 0.24 6.39
C HIS A 158 11.40 1.04 7.02
N LEU A 159 11.60 1.52 8.24
CA LEU A 159 10.58 2.29 8.98
C LEU A 159 10.70 3.77 8.68
N ILE A 160 9.57 4.39 8.32
CA ILE A 160 9.44 5.84 8.15
C ILE A 160 8.37 6.33 9.11
N HIS A 161 8.77 7.15 10.07
CA HIS A 161 7.85 7.78 11.02
C HIS A 161 7.18 8.99 10.38
N VAL A 162 5.88 8.87 10.11
CA VAL A 162 5.07 9.95 9.54
C VAL A 162 4.57 10.84 10.67
N THR A 163 4.99 12.12 10.68
CA THR A 163 4.59 13.10 11.67
C THR A 163 3.44 13.98 11.16
N LYS A 164 2.82 14.72 12.07
CA LYS A 164 1.77 15.67 11.69
C LYS A 164 2.36 16.78 10.82
N LEU A 165 1.65 17.14 9.74
CA LEU A 165 2.04 18.32 8.95
C LEU A 165 2.02 19.57 9.82
N GLY A 166 3.13 20.30 9.85
CA GLY A 166 3.28 21.51 10.66
C GLY A 166 2.53 22.72 10.10
N ASP A 167 2.16 22.70 8.82
CA ASP A 167 1.48 23.79 8.14
C ASP A 167 0.16 23.34 7.52
N VAL A 168 -0.92 24.08 7.80
CA VAL A 168 -2.26 23.89 7.22
C VAL A 168 -2.23 24.00 5.68
N ARG A 169 -1.34 24.84 5.11
CA ARG A 169 -1.16 25.00 3.66
C ARG A 169 -0.67 23.72 2.99
N ASP A 170 0.17 22.96 3.66
CA ASP A 170 0.66 21.67 3.16
C ASP A 170 -0.42 20.59 3.20
N SER A 171 -1.28 20.61 4.20
CA SER A 171 -2.45 19.74 4.29
C SER A 171 -3.45 20.00 3.15
N LEU A 172 -3.69 21.25 2.82
CA LEU A 172 -4.58 21.65 1.72
C LEU A 172 -4.03 21.25 0.35
N LYS A 173 -2.71 21.33 0.13
CA LYS A 173 -2.07 20.87 -1.12
C LYS A 173 -2.22 19.37 -1.34
N ILE A 174 -2.15 18.56 -0.28
CA ILE A 174 -2.37 17.11 -0.40
C ILE A 174 -3.83 16.82 -0.78
N LEU A 175 -4.79 17.50 -0.14
CA LEU A 175 -6.21 17.35 -0.43
C LEU A 175 -6.56 17.76 -1.86
N SER A 176 -6.03 18.87 -2.36
CA SER A 176 -6.28 19.32 -3.75
C SER A 176 -5.73 18.34 -4.78
N ASN A 177 -4.55 17.76 -4.54
CA ASN A 177 -3.92 16.78 -5.44
C ASN A 177 -4.63 15.42 -5.44
N THR A 178 -5.33 15.06 -4.36
CA THR A 178 -6.03 13.76 -4.26
C THR A 178 -7.49 13.82 -4.71
N SER A 179 -8.13 15.00 -4.65
CA SER A 179 -9.57 15.18 -4.94
C SER A 179 -9.90 15.63 -6.36
N TYR A 180 -8.94 15.87 -7.23
CA TYR A 180 -9.14 16.50 -8.56
C TYR A 180 -9.88 17.85 -8.50
N ARG A 181 -9.93 18.53 -7.35
CA ARG A 181 -10.50 19.88 -7.22
C ARG A 181 -9.36 20.89 -7.23
N GLU A 182 -9.06 21.46 -8.39
CA GLU A 182 -8.40 22.75 -8.47
C GLU A 182 -9.31 23.79 -7.83
N GLY A 183 -8.80 24.52 -6.83
CA GLY A 183 -9.43 25.76 -6.37
C GLY A 183 -10.06 25.76 -4.97
N LEU A 184 -9.35 25.26 -3.95
CA LEU A 184 -9.57 25.77 -2.59
C LEU A 184 -8.58 26.93 -2.33
N THR A 185 -8.81 28.04 -3.00
CA THR A 185 -8.15 29.29 -2.67
C THR A 185 -8.87 29.94 -1.50
N ASP A 186 -8.09 30.49 -0.59
CA ASP A 186 -8.49 31.21 0.62
C ASP A 186 -9.75 32.04 0.42
N GLY A 187 -10.78 31.76 1.22
CA GLY A 187 -11.88 32.68 1.41
C GLY A 187 -11.35 33.95 2.05
N LYS A 188 -11.08 34.96 1.24
CA LYS A 188 -10.90 36.32 1.74
C LYS A 188 -12.19 36.76 2.40
N SER A 189 -12.17 36.82 3.74
CA SER A 189 -13.14 37.63 4.50
C SER A 189 -12.90 39.08 4.16
N SER A 190 -13.72 39.64 3.27
CA SER A 190 -13.89 41.08 3.13
C SER A 190 -14.89 41.51 4.17
N SER A 191 -14.39 42.10 5.25
CA SER A 191 -15.17 42.96 6.13
C SER A 191 -15.37 44.30 5.41
N THR A 192 -16.60 44.68 5.27
CA THR A 192 -17.04 46.09 5.17
C THR A 192 -18.25 46.27 6.05
#